data_8f1fb9d0c3802f794dc90972f320c698
#
_entry.id   8f1fb9d0c3802f794dc90972f320c698
#
_cell.length_a   1.000
_cell.length_b   1.000
_cell.length_c   1.000
_cell.angle_alpha   90.00
_cell.angle_beta   90.00
_cell.angle_gamma   90.00
#
_symmetry.space_group_name_H-M   'P 1'
#
loop_
_entity.id
_entity.type
_entity.pdbx_description
1 polymer ?
#
loop_
_entity_poly.entity_id
_entity_poly.type
_entity_poly.pdbx_seq_one_letter_code
_entity_poly.pdbx_strand_id
1 'polypeptide(L)'
;LRRYHPQTGEELMGVLKKMIYGCPQSAFRWAEFRQKWMERHFKHTLKWGYHQARQDPCLTILTSPKGVQSYVVSHVDDIELAGADLKELKFIEEQYRQEFEITSGNPRFMLGIQREMEEVKPNVPSINLTQPDFLEETYKLYQDKMKKTVPTTPMPVGEFLYMGQDAASDQEHKYYLAQGFQNIAGACLWGARNCFPECMYGTAQVCRLMSKPNKRAWDCACRILSYMYHKRKEGIRYRADGCNYLQCYYDSSHKADPTDGKAQYGWVITLMNGPIEWNSKKHNHVGISSSHNEYMALSHATKAVMWMRQLLQEMKLGEYIPDATPMMGDNDQATLLSQQEMVTNGNKFYLLDYHYSREAVKEGHTSTRRVDTKSNYSDMFTKAVPAIDLTRLGEVVKGNAGLHQETPPKNIE
;
A
#
# COMPACT_ATOMS: atom_id res chain seq x y z
N LEU A 1 -23.20 21.90 -25.09
CA LEU A 1 -24.02 22.82 -25.87
C LEU A 1 -23.49 22.85 -27.29
N ARG A 2 -24.25 22.35 -28.28
CA ARG A 2 -23.91 22.46 -29.69
C ARG A 2 -24.06 23.93 -30.11
N ARG A 3 -23.04 24.49 -30.75
CA ARG A 3 -23.07 25.81 -31.31
C ARG A 3 -22.95 25.75 -32.83
N TYR A 4 -23.73 26.54 -33.52
CA TYR A 4 -23.74 26.59 -34.99
C TYR A 4 -23.23 27.95 -35.49
N HIS A 5 -22.58 27.93 -36.63
CA HIS A 5 -22.11 29.17 -37.27
C HIS A 5 -23.31 29.99 -37.70
N PRO A 6 -23.39 31.28 -37.31
CA PRO A 6 -24.61 32.06 -37.50
C PRO A 6 -25.02 32.26 -38.96
N GLN A 7 -24.08 32.18 -39.91
CA GLN A 7 -24.34 32.43 -41.33
C GLN A 7 -24.41 31.12 -42.16
N THR A 8 -23.68 30.08 -41.79
CA THR A 8 -23.62 28.84 -42.60
C THR A 8 -24.46 27.71 -42.01
N GLY A 9 -24.88 27.82 -40.75
CA GLY A 9 -25.62 26.76 -40.05
C GLY A 9 -24.79 25.54 -39.72
N GLU A 10 -23.48 25.54 -39.97
CA GLU A 10 -22.57 24.43 -39.67
C GLU A 10 -22.30 24.34 -38.19
N GLU A 11 -22.16 23.08 -37.66
CA GLU A 11 -21.80 22.86 -36.29
C GLU A 11 -20.38 23.32 -36.01
N LEU A 12 -20.25 24.24 -35.06
CA LEU A 12 -18.94 24.76 -34.66
C LEU A 12 -18.23 23.79 -33.72
N MET A 13 -17.08 23.27 -34.13
CA MET A 13 -16.19 22.51 -33.30
C MET A 13 -15.21 23.44 -32.59
N GLY A 14 -15.21 23.41 -31.26
CA GLY A 14 -14.22 24.10 -30.46
C GLY A 14 -12.91 23.33 -30.39
N VAL A 15 -11.80 23.97 -30.70
CA VAL A 15 -10.47 23.42 -30.49
C VAL A 15 -9.98 23.80 -29.10
N LEU A 16 -9.69 22.82 -28.28
CA LEU A 16 -9.14 23.07 -26.95
C LEU A 16 -7.70 23.56 -27.07
N LYS A 17 -7.43 24.80 -26.65
CA LYS A 17 -6.07 25.35 -26.58
C LYS A 17 -5.32 24.97 -25.32
N LYS A 18 -6.03 24.54 -24.27
CA LYS A 18 -5.48 24.04 -22.99
C LYS A 18 -6.22 22.79 -22.58
N MET A 19 -5.59 21.92 -21.80
CA MET A 19 -6.23 20.76 -21.23
C MET A 19 -7.33 21.19 -20.26
N ILE A 20 -8.45 20.44 -20.27
CA ILE A 20 -9.58 20.66 -19.36
C ILE A 20 -9.52 19.62 -18.25
N TYR A 21 -9.89 20.04 -17.04
CA TYR A 21 -10.07 19.16 -15.92
C TYR A 21 -11.06 18.01 -16.27
N GLY A 22 -10.70 16.77 -15.91
CA GLY A 22 -11.51 15.58 -16.21
C GLY A 22 -11.20 14.86 -17.53
N CYS A 23 -10.37 15.42 -18.42
CA CYS A 23 -9.89 14.67 -19.58
C CYS A 23 -8.86 13.60 -19.15
N PRO A 24 -8.93 12.37 -19.66
CA PRO A 24 -8.02 11.28 -19.26
C PRO A 24 -6.53 11.60 -19.39
N GLN A 25 -6.16 12.42 -20.39
CA GLN A 25 -4.77 12.78 -20.63
C GLN A 25 -4.30 14.01 -19.82
N SER A 26 -5.20 14.72 -19.15
CA SER A 26 -4.86 15.99 -18.48
C SER A 26 -3.87 15.80 -17.35
N ALA A 27 -4.07 14.79 -16.50
CA ALA A 27 -3.16 14.46 -15.39
C ALA A 27 -1.75 14.12 -15.90
N PHE A 28 -1.65 13.31 -16.96
CA PHE A 28 -0.37 12.93 -17.58
C PHE A 28 0.36 14.16 -18.16
N ARG A 29 -0.34 14.99 -18.93
CA ARG A 29 0.25 16.21 -19.53
C ARG A 29 0.65 17.24 -18.49
N TRP A 30 -0.12 17.35 -17.42
CA TRP A 30 0.24 18.19 -16.29
C TRP A 30 1.52 17.70 -15.61
N ALA A 31 1.61 16.41 -15.32
CA ALA A 31 2.81 15.81 -14.73
C ALA A 31 4.05 16.04 -15.62
N GLU A 32 3.93 15.80 -16.93
CA GLU A 32 5.00 16.03 -17.91
C GLU A 32 5.44 17.52 -17.94
N PHE A 33 4.49 18.44 -17.98
CA PHE A 33 4.77 19.88 -17.97
C PHE A 33 5.49 20.31 -16.70
N ARG A 34 4.98 19.91 -15.53
CA ARG A 34 5.57 20.22 -14.23
C ARG A 34 6.99 19.65 -14.11
N GLN A 35 7.22 18.41 -14.51
CA GLN A 35 8.54 17.78 -14.47
C GLN A 35 9.55 18.50 -15.35
N LYS A 36 9.18 18.85 -16.58
CA LYS A 36 10.02 19.65 -17.48
C LYS A 36 10.34 21.02 -16.91
N TRP A 37 9.37 21.66 -16.27
CA TRP A 37 9.61 22.94 -15.57
C TRP A 37 10.58 22.75 -14.41
N MET A 38 10.37 21.76 -13.55
CA MET A 38 11.24 21.47 -12.40
C MET A 38 12.69 21.22 -12.84
N GLU A 39 12.89 20.39 -13.86
CA GLU A 39 14.23 20.10 -14.38
C GLU A 39 14.89 21.36 -14.91
N ARG A 40 14.20 22.12 -15.77
CA ARG A 40 14.72 23.38 -16.31
C ARG A 40 15.03 24.37 -15.20
N HIS A 41 14.11 24.56 -14.26
CA HIS A 41 14.23 25.59 -13.23
C HIS A 41 15.28 25.21 -12.18
N PHE A 42 15.16 24.07 -11.53
CA PHE A 42 16.08 23.68 -10.47
C PHE A 42 17.46 23.27 -11.01
N LYS A 43 17.53 22.41 -12.02
CA LYS A 43 18.79 21.91 -12.54
C LYS A 43 19.54 22.95 -13.39
N HIS A 44 18.85 23.58 -14.33
CA HIS A 44 19.53 24.44 -15.31
C HIS A 44 19.62 25.91 -14.87
N THR A 45 18.61 26.46 -14.15
CA THR A 45 18.63 27.86 -13.69
C THR A 45 19.27 27.99 -12.32
N LEU A 46 18.78 27.27 -11.31
CA LEU A 46 19.25 27.37 -9.92
C LEU A 46 20.48 26.53 -9.62
N LYS A 47 20.89 25.64 -10.54
CA LYS A 47 22.04 24.70 -10.38
C LYS A 47 21.89 23.77 -9.18
N TRP A 48 20.68 23.38 -8.84
CA TRP A 48 20.38 22.35 -7.87
C TRP A 48 20.59 20.96 -8.47
N GLY A 49 20.89 19.97 -7.64
CA GLY A 49 20.77 18.56 -8.03
C GLY A 49 19.28 18.26 -8.27
N TYR A 50 18.99 17.63 -9.39
CA TYR A 50 17.64 17.20 -9.77
C TYR A 50 17.68 15.72 -10.14
N HIS A 51 16.86 14.92 -9.47
CA HIS A 51 16.69 13.51 -9.77
C HIS A 51 15.21 13.15 -9.68
N GLN A 52 14.60 12.73 -10.77
CA GLN A 52 13.29 12.10 -10.77
C GLN A 52 13.47 10.60 -10.51
N ALA A 53 12.83 10.07 -9.49
CA ALA A 53 12.97 8.66 -9.14
C ALA A 53 12.42 7.78 -10.28
N ARG A 54 13.18 6.73 -10.61
CA ARG A 54 12.78 5.76 -11.63
C ARG A 54 11.74 4.78 -11.11
N GLN A 55 11.84 4.47 -9.81
CA GLN A 55 10.91 3.55 -9.15
C GLN A 55 9.54 4.18 -8.92
N ASP A 56 9.48 5.48 -8.68
CA ASP A 56 8.23 6.26 -8.57
C ASP A 56 8.37 7.61 -9.30
N PRO A 57 7.85 7.75 -10.52
CA PRO A 57 7.91 9.01 -11.26
C PRO A 57 7.20 10.19 -10.59
N CYS A 58 6.37 9.95 -9.56
CA CYS A 58 5.74 11.01 -8.78
C CYS A 58 6.70 11.64 -7.76
N LEU A 59 7.83 10.99 -7.48
CA LEU A 59 8.86 11.46 -6.55
C LEU A 59 9.99 12.16 -7.31
N THR A 60 10.29 13.38 -6.93
CA THR A 60 11.47 14.13 -7.35
C THR A 60 12.33 14.47 -6.15
N ILE A 61 13.63 14.25 -6.27
CA ILE A 61 14.62 14.56 -5.24
C ILE A 61 15.40 15.77 -5.70
N LEU A 62 15.33 16.84 -4.92
CA LEU A 62 16.11 18.08 -5.13
C LEU A 62 17.25 18.12 -4.12
N THR A 63 18.44 18.50 -4.58
CA THR A 63 19.60 18.70 -3.70
C THR A 63 20.07 20.14 -3.85
N SER A 64 20.00 20.92 -2.78
CA SER A 64 20.46 22.30 -2.80
C SER A 64 21.99 22.39 -3.01
N PRO A 65 22.53 23.56 -3.38
CA PRO A 65 23.99 23.76 -3.48
C PRO A 65 24.74 23.51 -2.16
N LYS A 66 24.04 23.52 -1.03
CA LYS A 66 24.56 23.17 0.29
C LYS A 66 24.57 21.66 0.58
N GLY A 67 24.07 20.85 -0.36
CA GLY A 67 23.96 19.39 -0.19
C GLY A 67 22.72 18.93 0.57
N VAL A 68 21.79 19.83 0.93
CA VAL A 68 20.54 19.48 1.62
C VAL A 68 19.56 18.87 0.64
N GLN A 69 18.98 17.72 1.00
CA GLN A 69 17.99 17.03 0.20
C GLN A 69 16.58 17.42 0.59
N SER A 70 15.73 17.58 -0.43
CA SER A 70 14.29 17.78 -0.31
C SER A 70 13.56 16.86 -1.28
N TYR A 71 12.45 16.31 -0.85
CA TYR A 71 11.61 15.41 -1.62
C TYR A 71 10.34 16.14 -2.05
N VAL A 72 10.00 16.03 -3.31
CA VAL A 72 8.78 16.58 -3.89
C VAL A 72 7.95 15.40 -4.37
N VAL A 73 6.88 15.11 -3.66
CA VAL A 73 5.91 14.05 -4.03
C VAL A 73 4.69 14.70 -4.62
N SER A 74 4.20 14.18 -5.73
CA SER A 74 3.09 14.80 -6.45
C SER A 74 2.03 13.78 -6.84
N HIS A 75 0.78 14.11 -6.55
CA HIS A 75 -0.39 13.35 -6.97
C HIS A 75 -1.33 14.28 -7.75
N VAL A 76 -1.28 14.22 -9.08
CA VAL A 76 -1.98 15.12 -10.00
C VAL A 76 -1.63 16.58 -9.70
N ASP A 77 -2.52 17.33 -9.05
CA ASP A 77 -2.39 18.73 -8.64
C ASP A 77 -1.92 18.90 -7.18
N ASP A 78 -2.05 17.89 -6.36
CA ASP A 78 -1.53 17.91 -4.99
C ASP A 78 -0.01 17.67 -4.98
N ILE A 79 0.71 18.52 -4.25
CA ILE A 79 2.17 18.43 -4.10
C ILE A 79 2.52 18.45 -2.62
N GLU A 80 3.35 17.52 -2.21
CA GLU A 80 3.91 17.46 -0.88
C GLU A 80 5.42 17.69 -0.91
N LEU A 81 5.90 18.48 0.03
CA LEU A 81 7.31 18.74 0.24
C LEU A 81 7.76 18.14 1.57
N ALA A 82 8.82 17.33 1.53
CA ALA A 82 9.44 16.75 2.71
C ALA A 82 10.96 16.98 2.70
N GLY A 83 11.55 17.21 3.84
CA GLY A 83 12.99 17.41 3.98
C GLY A 83 13.40 17.84 5.39
N ALA A 84 14.68 17.80 5.67
CA ALA A 84 15.23 18.12 6.98
C ALA A 84 15.32 19.63 7.28
N ASP A 85 15.37 20.48 6.25
CA ASP A 85 15.54 21.94 6.39
C ASP A 85 14.27 22.69 5.91
N LEU A 86 13.53 23.24 6.85
CA LEU A 86 12.33 24.03 6.58
C LEU A 86 12.59 25.25 5.69
N LYS A 87 13.79 25.84 5.71
CA LYS A 87 14.14 27.00 4.86
C LYS A 87 14.22 26.56 3.40
N GLU A 88 14.81 25.40 3.13
CA GLU A 88 14.86 24.85 1.78
C GLU A 88 13.46 24.47 1.26
N LEU A 89 12.59 23.90 2.11
CA LEU A 89 11.20 23.59 1.73
C LEU A 89 10.42 24.86 1.40
N LYS A 90 10.53 25.90 2.21
CA LYS A 90 9.90 27.22 1.93
C LYS A 90 10.43 27.86 0.64
N PHE A 91 11.73 27.72 0.38
CA PHE A 91 12.33 28.19 -0.86
C PHE A 91 11.74 27.48 -2.07
N ILE A 92 11.62 26.13 -2.01
CA ILE A 92 11.00 25.33 -3.09
C ILE A 92 9.54 25.76 -3.30
N GLU A 93 8.76 25.91 -2.22
CA GLU A 93 7.38 26.37 -2.28
C GLU A 93 7.28 27.74 -2.98
N GLU A 94 8.16 28.67 -2.65
CA GLU A 94 8.17 30.02 -3.27
C GLU A 94 8.51 29.94 -4.77
N GLN A 95 9.41 29.03 -5.20
CA GLN A 95 9.70 28.82 -6.63
C GLN A 95 8.46 28.28 -7.37
N TYR A 96 7.69 27.38 -6.75
CA TYR A 96 6.41 26.93 -7.31
C TYR A 96 5.39 28.04 -7.41
N ARG A 97 5.31 28.93 -6.39
CA ARG A 97 4.39 30.08 -6.34
C ARG A 97 4.68 31.13 -7.41
N GLN A 98 5.93 31.27 -7.81
CA GLN A 98 6.32 32.17 -8.91
C GLN A 98 5.91 31.66 -10.29
N GLU A 99 5.80 30.34 -10.47
CA GLU A 99 5.45 29.75 -11.77
C GLU A 99 3.97 29.36 -11.86
N PHE A 100 3.39 28.87 -10.76
CA PHE A 100 2.05 28.32 -10.71
C PHE A 100 1.18 29.09 -9.71
N GLU A 101 -0.10 29.20 -10.03
CA GLU A 101 -1.10 29.63 -9.05
C GLU A 101 -1.35 28.47 -8.08
N ILE A 102 -0.72 28.52 -6.90
CA ILE A 102 -0.83 27.47 -5.86
C ILE A 102 -1.42 28.05 -4.58
N THR A 103 -2.14 27.20 -3.86
CA THR A 103 -2.57 27.44 -2.48
C THR A 103 -1.80 26.51 -1.56
N SER A 104 -1.24 27.05 -0.48
CA SER A 104 -0.59 26.23 0.54
C SER A 104 -1.64 25.65 1.45
N GLY A 105 -1.68 24.32 1.52
CA GLY A 105 -2.59 23.56 2.36
C GLY A 105 -2.06 23.36 3.77
N ASN A 106 -2.88 22.72 4.60
CA ASN A 106 -2.46 22.24 5.89
C ASN A 106 -1.53 21.02 5.72
N PRO A 107 -0.27 21.06 6.18
CA PRO A 107 0.67 19.94 6.04
C PRO A 107 0.23 18.68 6.82
N ARG A 108 -0.78 18.80 7.65
CA ARG A 108 -1.37 17.68 8.39
C ARG A 108 -2.43 16.91 7.61
N PHE A 109 -2.74 17.30 6.39
CA PHE A 109 -3.78 16.65 5.59
C PHE A 109 -3.35 16.51 4.13
N MET A 110 -3.42 15.29 3.59
CA MET A 110 -3.21 15.00 2.19
C MET A 110 -4.02 13.78 1.75
N LEU A 111 -4.73 13.86 0.64
CA LEU A 111 -5.49 12.76 0.03
C LEU A 111 -6.45 12.03 1.00
N GLY A 112 -7.08 12.76 1.91
CA GLY A 112 -7.98 12.18 2.91
C GLY A 112 -7.28 11.51 4.09
N ILE A 113 -5.96 11.66 4.20
CA ILE A 113 -5.16 11.14 5.31
C ILE A 113 -4.75 12.31 6.20
N GLN A 114 -5.04 12.21 7.49
CA GLN A 114 -4.55 13.13 8.52
C GLN A 114 -3.22 12.65 9.06
N ARG A 115 -2.31 13.59 9.31
CA ARG A 115 -0.98 13.35 9.90
C ARG A 115 -0.85 14.14 11.16
N GLU A 116 -0.54 13.47 12.25
CA GLU A 116 -0.28 14.09 13.53
C GLU A 116 1.14 13.76 13.98
N MET A 117 1.89 14.80 14.32
CA MET A 117 3.23 14.68 14.90
C MET A 117 3.06 14.63 16.40
N GLU A 118 3.56 13.58 17.02
CA GLU A 118 3.51 13.36 18.46
C GLU A 118 4.89 13.00 19.00
N GLU A 119 5.12 13.20 20.27
CA GLU A 119 6.24 12.61 21.00
C GLU A 119 5.74 11.42 21.82
N VAL A 120 6.18 10.21 21.49
CA VAL A 120 5.84 9.00 22.26
C VAL A 120 6.56 8.97 23.59
N LYS A 121 7.78 9.52 23.62
CA LYS A 121 8.62 9.74 24.80
C LYS A 121 9.42 11.04 24.57
N PRO A 122 10.00 11.66 25.61
CA PRO A 122 10.86 12.82 25.41
C PRO A 122 11.92 12.56 24.33
N ASN A 123 11.98 13.43 23.32
CA ASN A 123 12.88 13.34 22.18
C ASN A 123 12.69 12.15 21.23
N VAL A 124 11.53 11.44 21.27
CA VAL A 124 11.19 10.39 20.33
C VAL A 124 10.00 10.85 19.49
N PRO A 125 10.26 11.46 18.32
CA PRO A 125 9.19 11.88 17.42
C PRO A 125 8.47 10.67 16.82
N SER A 126 7.17 10.82 16.65
CA SER A 126 6.33 9.87 15.92
C SER A 126 5.39 10.60 14.96
N ILE A 127 5.01 9.91 13.91
CA ILE A 127 3.99 10.36 12.96
C ILE A 127 2.84 9.36 13.02
N ASN A 128 1.64 9.86 13.27
CA ASN A 128 0.42 9.07 13.23
C ASN A 128 -0.40 9.42 11.99
N LEU A 129 -0.80 8.41 11.20
CA LEU A 129 -1.61 8.58 10.00
C LEU A 129 -3.01 7.99 10.23
N THR A 130 -4.05 8.81 10.05
CA THR A 130 -5.46 8.44 10.27
C THR A 130 -6.35 8.94 9.14
N GLN A 131 -7.58 8.43 9.06
CA GLN A 131 -8.57 8.84 8.04
C GLN A 131 -9.96 9.10 8.65
N PRO A 132 -10.09 9.93 9.72
CA PRO A 132 -11.35 10.08 10.42
C PRO A 132 -12.46 10.70 9.58
N ASP A 133 -12.18 11.78 8.85
CA ASP A 133 -13.17 12.53 8.07
C ASP A 133 -13.68 11.71 6.89
N PHE A 134 -12.77 11.10 6.14
CA PHE A 134 -13.12 10.19 5.03
C PHE A 134 -14.04 9.05 5.47
N LEU A 135 -13.69 8.41 6.59
CA LEU A 135 -14.48 7.28 7.10
C LEU A 135 -15.81 7.73 7.68
N GLU A 136 -15.88 8.90 8.31
CA GLU A 136 -17.12 9.46 8.83
C GLU A 136 -18.09 9.82 7.70
N GLU A 137 -17.63 10.51 6.67
CA GLU A 137 -18.42 10.86 5.50
C GLU A 137 -18.92 9.61 4.78
N THR A 138 -18.01 8.65 4.54
CA THR A 138 -18.39 7.38 3.89
C THR A 138 -19.40 6.59 4.71
N TYR A 139 -19.20 6.49 6.03
CA TYR A 139 -20.12 5.74 6.90
C TYR A 139 -21.52 6.36 6.90
N LYS A 140 -21.64 7.69 6.94
CA LYS A 140 -22.93 8.40 6.88
C LYS A 140 -23.77 8.05 5.64
N LEU A 141 -23.13 7.77 4.49
CA LEU A 141 -23.83 7.37 3.26
C LEU A 141 -24.50 5.98 3.37
N TYR A 142 -24.03 5.14 4.27
CA TYR A 142 -24.48 3.75 4.40
C TYR A 142 -25.00 3.40 5.80
N GLN A 143 -25.11 4.36 6.73
CA GLN A 143 -25.43 4.11 8.14
C GLN A 143 -26.73 3.34 8.33
N ASP A 144 -27.77 3.62 7.50
CA ASP A 144 -29.07 2.96 7.57
C ASP A 144 -29.02 1.47 7.18
N LYS A 145 -27.93 1.07 6.51
CA LYS A 145 -27.67 -0.31 6.06
C LYS A 145 -26.72 -1.05 6.98
N MET A 146 -26.15 -0.35 7.98
CA MET A 146 -25.18 -0.93 8.93
C MET A 146 -25.91 -1.68 10.06
N LYS A 147 -25.28 -2.73 10.55
CA LYS A 147 -25.71 -3.40 11.79
C LYS A 147 -25.43 -2.48 12.98
N LYS A 148 -26.33 -2.47 13.96
CA LYS A 148 -26.16 -1.65 15.19
C LYS A 148 -25.00 -2.13 16.07
N THR A 149 -24.57 -3.38 15.92
CA THR A 149 -23.47 -3.95 16.70
C THR A 149 -22.11 -3.54 16.11
N VAL A 150 -21.24 -3.00 16.95
CA VAL A 150 -19.85 -2.66 16.57
C VAL A 150 -19.06 -3.95 16.34
N PRO A 151 -18.48 -4.16 15.16
CA PRO A 151 -17.71 -5.37 14.90
C PRO A 151 -16.34 -5.33 15.59
N THR A 152 -15.93 -6.46 16.18
CA THR A 152 -14.60 -6.62 16.79
C THR A 152 -13.52 -7.03 15.79
N THR A 153 -13.93 -7.51 14.61
CA THR A 153 -13.05 -7.89 13.50
C THR A 153 -13.62 -7.38 12.18
N PRO A 154 -12.79 -7.00 11.19
CA PRO A 154 -13.27 -6.53 9.89
C PRO A 154 -14.00 -7.63 9.10
N MET A 155 -13.63 -8.90 9.35
CA MET A 155 -14.22 -10.06 8.70
C MET A 155 -14.67 -11.07 9.78
N PRO A 156 -15.77 -11.81 9.62
CA PRO A 156 -16.09 -12.93 10.51
C PRO A 156 -14.96 -13.96 10.50
N VAL A 157 -14.65 -14.54 11.66
CA VAL A 157 -13.56 -15.54 11.77
C VAL A 157 -13.80 -16.72 10.84
N GLY A 158 -12.77 -17.10 10.08
CA GLY A 158 -12.84 -18.21 9.12
C GLY A 158 -13.66 -17.92 7.85
N GLU A 159 -14.21 -16.70 7.69
CA GLU A 159 -14.96 -16.32 6.49
C GLU A 159 -14.04 -16.24 5.27
N PHE A 160 -14.55 -16.74 4.16
CA PHE A 160 -13.88 -16.76 2.86
C PHE A 160 -14.92 -16.54 1.76
N LEU A 161 -14.74 -15.51 0.93
CA LEU A 161 -15.65 -15.18 -0.16
C LEU A 161 -15.10 -15.69 -1.50
N TYR A 162 -15.97 -16.26 -2.31
CA TYR A 162 -15.64 -16.72 -3.66
C TYR A 162 -16.81 -16.53 -4.63
N MET A 163 -16.52 -16.49 -5.92
CA MET A 163 -17.50 -16.35 -6.97
C MET A 163 -18.45 -17.57 -7.02
N GLY A 164 -19.73 -17.32 -7.22
CA GLY A 164 -20.76 -18.37 -7.24
C GLY A 164 -21.17 -18.88 -5.86
N GLN A 165 -20.61 -18.34 -4.78
CA GLN A 165 -21.02 -18.63 -3.41
C GLN A 165 -22.50 -18.25 -3.22
N ASP A 166 -23.25 -19.10 -2.51
CA ASP A 166 -24.68 -18.93 -2.20
C ASP A 166 -25.61 -18.93 -3.44
N ALA A 167 -25.12 -19.36 -4.62
CA ALA A 167 -25.87 -19.46 -5.87
C ALA A 167 -26.72 -18.21 -6.20
N ALA A 168 -26.16 -17.01 -5.94
CA ALA A 168 -26.83 -15.74 -6.13
C ALA A 168 -27.30 -15.54 -7.58
N SER A 169 -28.53 -15.04 -7.75
CA SER A 169 -29.13 -14.77 -9.06
C SER A 169 -28.58 -13.47 -9.69
N ASP A 170 -28.73 -13.34 -11.01
CA ASP A 170 -28.39 -12.08 -11.70
C ASP A 170 -29.21 -10.88 -11.16
N GLN A 171 -30.42 -11.12 -10.68
CA GLN A 171 -31.28 -10.10 -10.07
C GLN A 171 -30.70 -9.66 -8.73
N GLU A 172 -30.16 -10.57 -7.92
CA GLU A 172 -29.49 -10.28 -6.66
C GLU A 172 -28.19 -9.48 -6.91
N HIS A 173 -27.39 -9.87 -7.91
CA HIS A 173 -26.19 -9.10 -8.29
C HIS A 173 -26.54 -7.66 -8.66
N LYS A 174 -27.53 -7.45 -9.52
CA LYS A 174 -28.01 -6.11 -9.91
C LYS A 174 -28.51 -5.31 -8.72
N TYR A 175 -29.21 -5.95 -7.79
CA TYR A 175 -29.70 -5.31 -6.58
C TYR A 175 -28.55 -4.73 -5.75
N TYR A 176 -27.51 -5.52 -5.42
CA TYR A 176 -26.40 -5.03 -4.61
C TYR A 176 -25.50 -4.02 -5.35
N LEU A 177 -25.36 -4.14 -6.66
CA LEU A 177 -24.71 -3.10 -7.47
C LEU A 177 -25.46 -1.76 -7.36
N ALA A 178 -26.78 -1.79 -7.46
CA ALA A 178 -27.63 -0.60 -7.31
C ALA A 178 -27.62 -0.02 -5.88
N GLN A 179 -27.35 -0.85 -4.85
CA GLN A 179 -27.14 -0.39 -3.48
C GLN A 179 -25.80 0.34 -3.27
N GLY A 180 -24.90 0.37 -4.25
CA GLY A 180 -23.59 1.01 -4.18
C GLY A 180 -22.46 0.08 -3.71
N PHE A 181 -22.56 -1.23 -3.96
CA PHE A 181 -21.55 -2.20 -3.55
C PHE A 181 -20.13 -1.82 -3.99
N GLN A 182 -19.98 -1.37 -5.24
CA GLN A 182 -18.66 -0.97 -5.76
C GLN A 182 -18.08 0.23 -5.01
N ASN A 183 -18.93 1.17 -4.62
CA ASN A 183 -18.49 2.37 -3.88
C ASN A 183 -18.03 2.02 -2.47
N ILE A 184 -18.80 1.19 -1.74
CA ILE A 184 -18.42 0.76 -0.39
C ILE A 184 -17.16 -0.12 -0.41
N ALA A 185 -17.02 -1.02 -1.39
CA ALA A 185 -15.84 -1.85 -1.57
C ALA A 185 -14.60 -1.01 -1.91
N GLY A 186 -14.75 0.01 -2.77
CA GLY A 186 -13.70 0.97 -3.11
C GLY A 186 -13.26 1.79 -1.90
N ALA A 187 -14.21 2.26 -1.09
CA ALA A 187 -13.92 2.99 0.14
C ALA A 187 -13.19 2.12 1.17
N CYS A 188 -13.62 0.86 1.33
CA CYS A 188 -12.90 -0.10 2.17
C CYS A 188 -11.47 -0.34 1.67
N LEU A 189 -11.27 -0.43 0.34
CA LEU A 189 -9.95 -0.61 -0.25
C LEU A 189 -9.04 0.61 0.01
N TRP A 190 -9.59 1.81 -0.09
CA TRP A 190 -8.86 3.03 0.22
C TRP A 190 -8.43 3.07 1.68
N GLY A 191 -9.33 2.79 2.63
CA GLY A 191 -9.00 2.71 4.05
C GLY A 191 -7.97 1.62 4.36
N ALA A 192 -8.17 0.41 3.82
CA ALA A 192 -7.27 -0.72 4.05
C ALA A 192 -5.87 -0.51 3.49
N ARG A 193 -5.71 0.24 2.40
CA ARG A 193 -4.42 0.53 1.80
C ARG A 193 -3.65 1.67 2.44
N ASN A 194 -4.33 2.53 3.20
CA ASN A 194 -3.69 3.72 3.76
C ASN A 194 -3.47 3.64 5.27
N CYS A 195 -4.50 3.27 6.04
CA CYS A 195 -4.44 3.37 7.51
C CYS A 195 -4.91 2.11 8.27
N PHE A 196 -5.51 1.13 7.57
CA PHE A 196 -6.10 -0.07 8.20
C PHE A 196 -5.56 -1.37 7.59
N PRO A 197 -4.27 -1.68 7.77
CA PRO A 197 -3.68 -2.90 7.21
C PRO A 197 -4.42 -4.17 7.64
N GLU A 198 -4.97 -4.23 8.85
CA GLU A 198 -5.74 -5.34 9.38
C GLU A 198 -7.06 -5.60 8.62
N CYS A 199 -7.54 -4.64 7.83
CA CYS A 199 -8.71 -4.80 6.98
C CYS A 199 -8.39 -5.34 5.58
N MET A 200 -7.09 -5.46 5.22
CA MET A 200 -6.69 -5.74 3.85
C MET A 200 -7.16 -7.10 3.35
N TYR A 201 -7.11 -8.16 4.18
CA TYR A 201 -7.63 -9.48 3.81
C TYR A 201 -9.12 -9.42 3.45
N GLY A 202 -9.95 -8.93 4.38
CA GLY A 202 -11.41 -8.86 4.17
C GLY A 202 -11.77 -8.00 2.95
N THR A 203 -11.08 -6.90 2.77
CA THR A 203 -11.26 -5.99 1.63
C THR A 203 -10.89 -6.67 0.31
N ALA A 204 -9.77 -7.40 0.26
CA ALA A 204 -9.37 -8.16 -0.93
C ALA A 204 -10.41 -9.23 -1.28
N GLN A 205 -11.02 -9.90 -0.29
CA GLN A 205 -12.12 -10.85 -0.50
C GLN A 205 -13.34 -10.17 -1.11
N VAL A 206 -13.78 -9.04 -0.56
CA VAL A 206 -14.93 -8.26 -1.05
C VAL A 206 -14.69 -7.75 -2.48
N CYS A 207 -13.51 -7.23 -2.76
CA CYS A 207 -13.16 -6.70 -4.07
C CYS A 207 -13.19 -7.75 -5.20
N ARG A 208 -13.03 -9.03 -4.91
CA ARG A 208 -13.17 -10.09 -5.91
C ARG A 208 -14.59 -10.21 -6.46
N LEU A 209 -15.60 -9.82 -5.68
CA LEU A 209 -17.00 -9.91 -6.05
C LEU A 209 -17.58 -8.60 -6.60
N MET A 210 -16.73 -7.61 -6.96
CA MET A 210 -17.20 -6.30 -7.44
C MET A 210 -18.11 -6.35 -8.65
N SER A 211 -17.95 -7.33 -9.53
CA SER A 211 -18.80 -7.50 -10.72
C SER A 211 -20.08 -8.29 -10.45
N LYS A 212 -20.06 -9.20 -9.47
CA LYS A 212 -21.15 -10.10 -9.13
C LYS A 212 -21.30 -10.23 -7.60
N PRO A 213 -21.67 -9.16 -6.90
CA PRO A 213 -21.86 -9.18 -5.46
C PRO A 213 -23.09 -10.01 -5.08
N ASN A 214 -23.01 -10.65 -3.91
CA ASN A 214 -24.13 -11.32 -3.25
C ASN A 214 -24.36 -10.73 -1.86
N LYS A 215 -25.37 -11.20 -1.16
CA LYS A 215 -25.70 -10.73 0.20
C LYS A 215 -24.53 -10.86 1.16
N ARG A 216 -23.77 -11.97 1.10
CA ARG A 216 -22.66 -12.22 1.99
C ARG A 216 -21.53 -11.23 1.77
N ALA A 217 -21.19 -10.94 0.51
CA ALA A 217 -20.18 -9.92 0.15
C ALA A 217 -20.61 -8.53 0.61
N TRP A 218 -21.90 -8.19 0.45
CA TRP A 218 -22.47 -6.94 0.94
C TRP A 218 -22.35 -6.82 2.46
N ASP A 219 -22.77 -7.85 3.19
CA ASP A 219 -22.68 -7.87 4.66
C ASP A 219 -21.25 -7.74 5.15
N CYS A 220 -20.27 -8.36 4.44
CA CYS A 220 -18.85 -8.21 4.74
C CYS A 220 -18.34 -6.79 4.44
N ALA A 221 -18.71 -6.17 3.32
CA ALA A 221 -18.34 -4.81 2.99
C ALA A 221 -18.86 -3.81 4.04
N CYS A 222 -20.12 -3.93 4.42
CA CYS A 222 -20.73 -3.13 5.49
C CYS A 222 -20.00 -3.33 6.83
N ARG A 223 -19.65 -4.58 7.16
CA ARG A 223 -18.91 -4.89 8.38
C ARG A 223 -17.51 -4.26 8.40
N ILE A 224 -16.75 -4.32 7.29
CA ILE A 224 -15.42 -3.71 7.17
C ILE A 224 -15.53 -2.20 7.35
N LEU A 225 -16.46 -1.54 6.66
CA LEU A 225 -16.65 -0.10 6.80
C LEU A 225 -17.05 0.30 8.23
N SER A 226 -17.95 -0.46 8.86
CA SER A 226 -18.34 -0.23 10.25
C SER A 226 -17.16 -0.40 11.21
N TYR A 227 -16.29 -1.42 11.01
CA TYR A 227 -15.08 -1.62 11.80
C TYR A 227 -14.13 -0.42 11.67
N MET A 228 -13.83 0.01 10.45
CA MET A 228 -12.96 1.16 10.19
C MET A 228 -13.53 2.46 10.79
N TYR A 229 -14.84 2.69 10.64
CA TYR A 229 -15.50 3.88 11.19
C TYR A 229 -15.36 3.97 12.70
N HIS A 230 -15.61 2.88 13.43
CA HIS A 230 -15.49 2.89 14.88
C HIS A 230 -14.05 3.03 15.37
N LYS A 231 -13.08 2.67 14.52
CA LYS A 231 -11.63 2.81 14.76
C LYS A 231 -10.99 3.99 13.99
N ARG A 232 -11.78 4.91 13.43
CA ARG A 232 -11.30 5.94 12.50
C ARG A 232 -10.24 6.90 13.05
N LYS A 233 -10.10 6.96 14.38
CA LYS A 233 -9.04 7.71 15.06
C LYS A 233 -7.79 6.88 15.32
N GLU A 234 -7.89 5.57 15.13
CA GLU A 234 -6.73 4.69 15.08
C GLU A 234 -6.14 4.72 13.67
N GLY A 235 -4.87 4.42 13.52
CA GLY A 235 -4.22 4.41 12.23
C GLY A 235 -2.88 3.70 12.31
N ILE A 236 -1.96 4.09 11.46
CA ILE A 236 -0.58 3.59 11.47
C ILE A 236 0.35 4.63 12.07
N ARG A 237 1.36 4.17 12.80
CA ARG A 237 2.31 5.02 13.49
C ARG A 237 3.74 4.66 13.09
N TYR A 238 4.53 5.67 12.80
CA TYR A 238 5.97 5.55 12.60
C TYR A 238 6.69 6.19 13.76
N ARG A 239 7.72 5.51 14.29
CA ARG A 239 8.43 5.93 15.49
C ARG A 239 9.93 5.87 15.26
N ALA A 240 10.64 6.87 15.76
CA ALA A 240 12.09 6.94 15.66
C ALA A 240 12.84 6.02 16.67
N ASP A 241 12.12 5.44 17.66
CA ASP A 241 12.69 4.51 18.65
C ASP A 241 12.35 3.05 18.29
N GLY A 242 13.28 2.30 17.83
CA GLY A 242 13.08 0.87 17.62
C GLY A 242 13.65 0.38 16.30
N CYS A 243 13.00 -0.57 15.64
CA CYS A 243 13.48 -1.12 14.39
C CYS A 243 13.39 -0.09 13.26
N ASN A 244 14.52 0.51 12.91
CA ASN A 244 14.64 1.55 11.90
C ASN A 244 15.17 1.02 10.56
N TYR A 245 15.26 -0.29 10.36
CA TYR A 245 15.68 -0.91 9.11
C TYR A 245 14.53 -1.65 8.42
N LEU A 246 14.66 -1.81 7.10
CA LEU A 246 13.70 -2.48 6.25
C LEU A 246 13.62 -3.97 6.57
N GLN A 247 12.40 -4.51 6.78
CA GLN A 247 12.14 -5.92 6.97
C GLN A 247 10.77 -6.30 6.41
N CYS A 248 10.54 -7.58 6.12
CA CYS A 248 9.32 -8.08 5.52
C CYS A 248 8.84 -9.36 6.19
N TYR A 249 7.52 -9.45 6.41
CA TYR A 249 6.83 -10.69 6.81
C TYR A 249 5.96 -11.15 5.64
N TYR A 250 5.92 -12.45 5.39
CA TYR A 250 5.12 -13.05 4.33
C TYR A 250 4.42 -14.32 4.82
N ASP A 251 3.29 -14.64 4.21
CA ASP A 251 2.49 -15.83 4.52
C ASP A 251 1.63 -16.25 3.32
N SER A 252 1.21 -17.50 3.30
CA SER A 252 0.21 -18.01 2.38
C SER A 252 -0.79 -18.94 3.06
N SER A 253 -2.09 -18.73 2.80
CA SER A 253 -3.13 -19.58 3.37
C SER A 253 -3.09 -21.01 2.80
N HIS A 254 -3.47 -21.99 3.63
CA HIS A 254 -3.72 -23.35 3.16
C HIS A 254 -5.08 -23.48 2.47
N LYS A 255 -6.04 -22.58 2.79
CA LYS A 255 -7.39 -22.62 2.22
C LYS A 255 -7.37 -22.04 0.82
N ALA A 256 -7.62 -22.89 -0.15
CA ALA A 256 -7.77 -22.50 -1.55
C ALA A 256 -9.20 -22.07 -1.88
N ASP A 257 -9.33 -21.21 -2.91
CA ASP A 257 -10.62 -20.81 -3.47
C ASP A 257 -11.29 -22.04 -4.13
N PRO A 258 -12.53 -22.43 -3.73
CA PRO A 258 -13.20 -23.58 -4.30
C PRO A 258 -13.43 -23.49 -5.81
N THR A 259 -13.43 -22.30 -6.38
CA THR A 259 -13.72 -22.10 -7.80
C THR A 259 -12.53 -22.39 -8.71
N ASP A 260 -11.29 -22.14 -8.23
CA ASP A 260 -10.09 -22.28 -9.07
C ASP A 260 -8.87 -22.90 -8.33
N GLY A 261 -9.05 -23.36 -7.10
CA GLY A 261 -7.99 -24.04 -6.33
C GLY A 261 -6.83 -23.15 -5.87
N LYS A 262 -6.92 -21.82 -6.02
CA LYS A 262 -5.83 -20.89 -5.71
C LYS A 262 -5.91 -20.38 -4.28
N ALA A 263 -4.78 -20.35 -3.60
CA ALA A 263 -4.65 -19.84 -2.24
C ALA A 263 -4.50 -18.31 -2.18
N GLN A 264 -4.68 -17.76 -0.99
CA GLN A 264 -4.40 -16.35 -0.68
C GLN A 264 -2.99 -16.20 -0.14
N TYR A 265 -2.28 -15.17 -0.54
CA TYR A 265 -0.99 -14.77 0.02
C TYR A 265 -1.02 -13.33 0.48
N GLY A 266 -0.12 -13.00 1.39
CA GLY A 266 0.04 -11.66 1.90
C GLY A 266 1.44 -11.38 2.39
N TRP A 267 1.77 -10.10 2.46
CA TRP A 267 3.00 -9.61 3.06
C TRP A 267 2.82 -8.24 3.69
N VAL A 268 3.73 -7.88 4.57
CA VAL A 268 3.93 -6.53 5.09
C VAL A 268 5.40 -6.20 5.14
N ILE A 269 5.76 -5.06 4.56
CA ILE A 269 7.09 -4.45 4.65
C ILE A 269 7.01 -3.36 5.70
N THR A 270 7.94 -3.36 6.64
CA THR A 270 7.97 -2.40 7.75
C THR A 270 9.27 -1.61 7.77
N LEU A 271 9.16 -0.35 8.21
CA LEU A 271 10.26 0.57 8.48
C LEU A 271 9.84 1.52 9.61
N MET A 272 10.74 1.92 10.49
CA MET A 272 10.42 2.79 11.63
C MET A 272 9.26 2.25 12.49
N ASN A 273 9.24 0.94 12.73
CA ASN A 273 8.19 0.19 13.43
C ASN A 273 6.80 0.20 12.78
N GLY A 274 6.61 0.89 11.67
CA GLY A 274 5.31 0.99 10.98
C GLY A 274 5.33 0.29 9.62
N PRO A 275 4.15 -0.03 9.06
CA PRO A 275 4.02 -0.67 7.76
C PRO A 275 4.17 0.38 6.67
N ILE A 276 5.07 0.17 5.71
CA ILE A 276 5.25 1.06 4.55
C ILE A 276 4.65 0.49 3.28
N GLU A 277 4.50 -0.83 3.20
CA GLU A 277 3.77 -1.50 2.13
C GLU A 277 3.19 -2.82 2.66
N TRP A 278 1.96 -3.15 2.25
CA TRP A 278 1.32 -4.41 2.59
C TRP A 278 0.33 -4.83 1.52
N ASN A 279 0.09 -6.14 1.43
CA ASN A 279 -0.82 -6.67 0.43
C ASN A 279 -1.50 -7.95 0.90
N SER A 280 -2.66 -8.21 0.29
CA SER A 280 -3.38 -9.47 0.38
C SER A 280 -3.97 -9.78 -0.98
N LYS A 281 -3.51 -10.86 -1.61
CA LYS A 281 -3.93 -11.26 -2.97
C LYS A 281 -4.11 -12.75 -3.11
N LYS A 282 -4.91 -13.16 -4.09
CA LYS A 282 -5.00 -14.55 -4.52
C LYS A 282 -3.82 -14.86 -5.47
N HIS A 283 -3.22 -16.04 -5.34
CA HIS A 283 -2.17 -16.49 -6.25
C HIS A 283 -2.65 -16.55 -7.70
N ASN A 284 -1.76 -16.36 -8.65
CA ASN A 284 -2.06 -16.50 -10.07
C ASN A 284 -2.12 -17.97 -10.50
N HIS A 285 -1.50 -18.86 -9.75
CA HIS A 285 -1.38 -20.30 -10.03
C HIS A 285 -1.86 -21.12 -8.83
N VAL A 286 -2.25 -22.37 -9.10
CA VAL A 286 -2.58 -23.36 -8.08
C VAL A 286 -1.29 -23.86 -7.47
N GLY A 287 -1.17 -23.82 -6.15
CA GLY A 287 -0.04 -24.41 -5.44
C GLY A 287 -0.24 -25.92 -5.27
N ILE A 288 0.82 -26.68 -5.53
CA ILE A 288 0.80 -28.15 -5.42
C ILE A 288 1.02 -28.64 -3.98
N SER A 289 1.41 -27.76 -3.08
CA SER A 289 1.58 -28.02 -1.65
C SER A 289 1.54 -26.71 -0.85
N SER A 290 1.41 -26.80 0.48
CA SER A 290 1.51 -25.62 1.35
C SER A 290 2.86 -24.93 1.21
N SER A 291 3.96 -25.69 1.20
CA SER A 291 5.31 -25.14 1.02
C SER A 291 5.49 -24.44 -0.34
N HIS A 292 4.81 -24.93 -1.39
CA HIS A 292 4.79 -24.26 -2.68
C HIS A 292 4.05 -22.92 -2.61
N ASN A 293 2.89 -22.87 -1.95
CA ASN A 293 2.15 -21.61 -1.75
C ASN A 293 3.00 -20.59 -0.98
N GLU A 294 3.68 -21.03 0.08
CA GLU A 294 4.59 -20.17 0.86
C GLU A 294 5.78 -19.68 0.04
N TYR A 295 6.36 -20.53 -0.78
CA TYR A 295 7.46 -20.16 -1.66
C TYR A 295 7.03 -19.14 -2.75
N MET A 296 5.81 -19.30 -3.28
CA MET A 296 5.21 -18.30 -4.17
C MET A 296 4.99 -16.95 -3.46
N ALA A 297 4.51 -17.00 -2.21
CA ALA A 297 4.32 -15.79 -1.39
C ALA A 297 5.65 -15.07 -1.14
N LEU A 298 6.70 -15.81 -0.78
CA LEU A 298 8.06 -15.29 -0.62
C LEU A 298 8.54 -14.58 -1.91
N SER A 299 8.35 -15.18 -3.08
CA SER A 299 8.76 -14.56 -4.35
C SER A 299 8.05 -13.23 -4.60
N HIS A 300 6.75 -13.16 -4.35
CA HIS A 300 6.00 -11.91 -4.49
C HIS A 300 6.46 -10.84 -3.49
N ALA A 301 6.69 -11.23 -2.23
CA ALA A 301 7.20 -10.34 -1.19
C ALA A 301 8.63 -9.85 -1.53
N THR A 302 9.49 -10.73 -2.05
CA THR A 302 10.86 -10.36 -2.49
C THR A 302 10.83 -9.28 -3.57
N LYS A 303 9.94 -9.40 -4.56
CA LYS A 303 9.79 -8.38 -5.62
C LYS A 303 9.40 -7.01 -5.03
N ALA A 304 8.50 -6.98 -4.06
CA ALA A 304 8.12 -5.75 -3.38
C ALA A 304 9.28 -5.16 -2.55
N VAL A 305 10.01 -6.00 -1.82
CA VAL A 305 11.20 -5.59 -1.06
C VAL A 305 12.28 -5.03 -1.98
N MET A 306 12.57 -5.68 -3.10
CA MET A 306 13.60 -5.20 -4.06
C MET A 306 13.21 -3.83 -4.65
N TRP A 307 11.94 -3.63 -4.98
CA TRP A 307 11.44 -2.31 -5.40
C TRP A 307 11.64 -1.26 -4.32
N MET A 308 11.29 -1.58 -3.06
CA MET A 308 11.45 -0.65 -1.93
C MET A 308 12.93 -0.33 -1.65
N ARG A 309 13.83 -1.33 -1.72
CA ARG A 309 15.29 -1.11 -1.59
C ARG A 309 15.79 -0.13 -2.64
N GLN A 310 15.37 -0.28 -3.90
CA GLN A 310 15.77 0.61 -4.99
C GLN A 310 15.23 2.03 -4.78
N LEU A 311 13.97 2.17 -4.35
CA LEU A 311 13.38 3.48 -4.04
C LEU A 311 14.13 4.20 -2.92
N LEU A 312 14.42 3.51 -1.81
CA LEU A 312 15.19 4.07 -0.69
C LEU A 312 16.63 4.44 -1.10
N GLN A 313 17.27 3.65 -1.97
CA GLN A 313 18.58 3.98 -2.53
C GLN A 313 18.52 5.25 -3.39
N GLU A 314 17.53 5.40 -4.26
CA GLU A 314 17.33 6.63 -5.05
C GLU A 314 17.10 7.84 -4.15
N MET A 315 16.36 7.66 -3.04
CA MET A 315 16.15 8.68 -2.01
C MET A 315 17.40 8.97 -1.18
N LYS A 316 18.50 8.24 -1.37
CA LYS A 316 19.72 8.28 -0.55
C LYS A 316 19.45 8.01 0.94
N LEU A 317 18.52 7.12 1.22
CA LEU A 317 18.15 6.61 2.54
C LEU A 317 18.70 5.19 2.73
N GLY A 318 19.92 4.95 2.25
CA GLY A 318 20.58 3.65 2.30
C GLY A 318 20.85 3.16 3.73
N GLU A 319 20.97 4.05 4.70
CA GLU A 319 21.14 3.73 6.11
C GLU A 319 19.98 2.92 6.72
N TYR A 320 18.80 2.95 6.09
CA TYR A 320 17.63 2.17 6.50
C TYR A 320 17.52 0.81 5.79
N ILE A 321 18.43 0.54 4.86
CA ILE A 321 18.48 -0.70 4.10
C ILE A 321 19.56 -1.60 4.72
N PRO A 322 19.21 -2.73 5.37
CA PRO A 322 20.22 -3.67 5.84
C PRO A 322 20.93 -4.34 4.66
N ASP A 323 22.14 -4.86 4.86
CA ASP A 323 22.92 -5.56 3.83
C ASP A 323 22.04 -6.61 3.14
N ALA A 324 21.42 -7.48 3.90
CA ALA A 324 20.38 -8.40 3.45
C ALA A 324 19.07 -8.13 4.20
N THR A 325 18.01 -7.72 3.48
CA THR A 325 16.70 -7.47 4.11
C THR A 325 16.09 -8.76 4.65
N PRO A 326 15.74 -8.83 5.95
CA PRO A 326 15.11 -10.01 6.54
C PRO A 326 13.73 -10.26 5.93
N MET A 327 13.53 -11.48 5.42
CA MET A 327 12.26 -12.00 4.91
C MET A 327 11.77 -13.08 5.88
N MET A 328 10.73 -12.78 6.65
CA MET A 328 10.27 -13.60 7.76
C MET A 328 9.00 -14.35 7.40
N GLY A 329 9.06 -15.68 7.45
CA GLY A 329 7.95 -16.61 7.24
C GLY A 329 7.98 -17.75 8.26
N ASP A 330 6.90 -18.49 8.42
CA ASP A 330 6.81 -19.58 9.39
C ASP A 330 6.99 -20.99 8.78
N ASN A 331 7.26 -21.09 7.48
CA ASN A 331 7.45 -22.34 6.77
C ASN A 331 8.93 -22.66 6.53
N ASP A 332 9.43 -23.71 7.20
CA ASP A 332 10.82 -24.15 7.07
C ASP A 332 11.19 -24.57 5.64
N GLN A 333 10.26 -25.22 4.93
CA GLN A 333 10.53 -25.71 3.57
C GLN A 333 10.67 -24.54 2.57
N ALA A 334 9.85 -23.50 2.69
CA ALA A 334 9.97 -22.31 1.85
C ALA A 334 11.31 -21.60 2.11
N THR A 335 11.72 -21.50 3.38
CA THR A 335 13.03 -20.95 3.77
C THR A 335 14.18 -21.76 3.18
N LEU A 336 14.17 -23.08 3.34
CA LEU A 336 15.20 -23.97 2.78
C LEU A 336 15.26 -23.89 1.24
N LEU A 337 14.10 -23.87 0.57
CA LEU A 337 14.02 -23.75 -0.89
C LEU A 337 14.65 -22.45 -1.42
N SER A 338 14.55 -21.37 -0.68
CA SER A 338 15.15 -20.08 -1.08
C SER A 338 16.68 -20.06 -0.96
N GLN A 339 17.24 -20.95 -0.13
CA GLN A 339 18.67 -21.06 0.13
C GLN A 339 19.35 -22.17 -0.71
N GLN A 340 18.57 -23.05 -1.37
CA GLN A 340 19.10 -24.15 -2.18
C GLN A 340 19.54 -23.67 -3.56
N GLU A 341 20.71 -24.10 -4.03
CA GLU A 341 21.21 -23.76 -5.36
C GLU A 341 20.66 -24.66 -6.49
N MET A 342 20.18 -25.86 -6.18
CA MET A 342 19.83 -26.88 -7.19
C MET A 342 18.31 -27.13 -7.26
N VAL A 343 17.85 -27.42 -8.47
CA VAL A 343 16.51 -27.98 -8.70
C VAL A 343 16.50 -29.44 -8.24
N THR A 344 15.58 -29.77 -7.35
CA THR A 344 15.38 -31.12 -6.83
C THR A 344 14.11 -31.75 -7.42
N ASN A 345 13.90 -33.05 -7.21
CA ASN A 345 12.66 -33.69 -7.61
C ASN A 345 11.42 -33.09 -6.92
N GLY A 346 11.56 -32.48 -5.74
CA GLY A 346 10.48 -31.82 -5.02
C GLY A 346 10.11 -30.42 -5.55
N ASN A 347 11.05 -29.71 -6.20
CA ASN A 347 10.85 -28.34 -6.66
C ASN A 347 10.92 -28.15 -8.19
N LYS A 348 11.15 -29.23 -8.96
CA LYS A 348 11.30 -29.17 -10.42
C LYS A 348 10.06 -28.68 -11.19
N PHE A 349 8.90 -28.72 -10.55
CA PHE A 349 7.63 -28.25 -11.11
C PHE A 349 7.30 -26.81 -10.73
N TYR A 350 8.15 -26.14 -9.93
CA TYR A 350 7.95 -24.74 -9.60
C TYR A 350 8.33 -23.87 -10.77
N LEU A 351 7.54 -22.83 -11.02
CA LEU A 351 7.82 -21.91 -12.10
C LEU A 351 9.11 -21.13 -11.84
N LEU A 352 9.90 -20.90 -12.88
CA LEU A 352 11.16 -20.13 -12.80
C LEU A 352 10.98 -18.75 -12.17
N ASP A 353 9.83 -18.11 -12.42
CA ASP A 353 9.51 -16.80 -11.84
C ASP A 353 9.55 -16.79 -10.29
N TYR A 354 9.30 -17.95 -9.66
CA TYR A 354 9.37 -18.05 -8.20
C TYR A 354 10.79 -18.23 -7.67
N HIS A 355 11.74 -18.58 -8.53
CA HIS A 355 13.15 -18.67 -8.14
C HIS A 355 13.84 -17.32 -8.01
N TYR A 356 13.17 -16.23 -8.34
CA TYR A 356 13.69 -14.87 -8.12
C TYR A 356 14.09 -14.63 -6.65
N SER A 357 13.37 -15.21 -5.69
CA SER A 357 13.73 -15.11 -4.28
C SER A 357 15.08 -15.77 -3.95
N ARG A 358 15.45 -16.84 -4.68
CA ARG A 358 16.75 -17.52 -4.53
C ARG A 358 17.89 -16.66 -5.04
N GLU A 359 17.70 -16.01 -6.18
CA GLU A 359 18.67 -15.08 -6.75
C GLU A 359 18.91 -13.92 -5.79
N ALA A 360 17.86 -13.31 -5.24
CA ALA A 360 17.96 -12.23 -4.27
C ALA A 360 18.68 -12.65 -2.97
N VAL A 361 18.51 -13.90 -2.51
CA VAL A 361 19.26 -14.45 -1.37
C VAL A 361 20.71 -14.68 -1.74
N LYS A 362 20.99 -15.29 -2.90
CA LYS A 362 22.35 -15.58 -3.39
C LYS A 362 23.17 -14.30 -3.59
N GLU A 363 22.55 -13.24 -4.06
CA GLU A 363 23.16 -11.92 -4.26
C GLU A 363 23.28 -11.11 -2.95
N GLY A 364 22.79 -11.65 -1.82
CA GLY A 364 22.85 -11.00 -0.53
C GLY A 364 21.88 -9.84 -0.35
N HIS A 365 20.89 -9.67 -1.22
CA HIS A 365 19.89 -8.61 -1.10
C HIS A 365 18.83 -8.90 -0.05
N THR A 366 18.51 -10.17 0.15
CA THR A 366 17.55 -10.63 1.14
C THR A 366 18.09 -11.82 1.93
N SER A 367 17.58 -12.02 3.14
CA SER A 367 17.87 -13.20 3.97
C SER A 367 16.58 -13.78 4.49
N THR A 368 16.30 -15.05 4.18
CA THR A 368 15.10 -15.72 4.66
C THR A 368 15.29 -16.27 6.07
N ARG A 369 14.32 -16.04 6.93
CA ARG A 369 14.34 -16.46 8.33
C ARG A 369 13.00 -17.07 8.72
N ARG A 370 13.07 -18.09 9.54
CA ARG A 370 11.87 -18.62 10.18
C ARG A 370 11.47 -17.78 11.37
N VAL A 371 10.16 -17.53 11.50
CA VAL A 371 9.54 -16.98 12.71
C VAL A 371 8.52 -17.97 13.26
N ASP A 372 8.21 -17.87 14.54
CA ASP A 372 7.10 -18.63 15.13
C ASP A 372 5.77 -18.17 14.50
N THR A 373 4.85 -19.10 14.23
CA THR A 373 3.55 -18.79 13.62
C THR A 373 2.78 -17.69 14.37
N LYS A 374 2.89 -17.62 15.71
CA LYS A 374 2.29 -16.55 16.48
C LYS A 374 2.95 -15.19 16.24
N SER A 375 4.18 -15.16 15.77
CA SER A 375 4.96 -13.97 15.45
C SER A 375 5.00 -13.65 13.96
N ASN A 376 4.30 -14.44 13.12
CA ASN A 376 4.15 -14.11 11.70
C ASN A 376 3.05 -13.05 11.53
N TYR A 377 3.45 -11.78 11.44
CA TYR A 377 2.52 -10.66 11.31
C TYR A 377 1.74 -10.64 10.01
N SER A 378 2.14 -11.44 9.01
CA SER A 378 1.42 -11.55 7.73
C SER A 378 0.21 -12.49 7.78
N ASP A 379 -0.01 -13.24 8.83
CA ASP A 379 -1.20 -14.09 9.03
C ASP A 379 -2.52 -13.34 8.81
N MET A 380 -2.61 -12.10 9.27
CA MET A 380 -3.83 -11.29 9.12
C MET A 380 -4.11 -10.84 7.67
N PHE A 381 -3.17 -11.05 6.75
CA PHE A 381 -3.35 -10.76 5.33
C PHE A 381 -3.75 -11.99 4.51
N THR A 382 -3.77 -13.17 5.12
CA THR A 382 -4.05 -14.44 4.42
C THR A 382 -5.32 -15.14 4.92
N LYS A 383 -5.81 -14.77 6.11
CA LYS A 383 -6.99 -15.38 6.73
C LYS A 383 -7.73 -14.40 7.67
N ALA A 384 -9.02 -14.68 7.91
CA ALA A 384 -9.81 -13.98 8.91
C ALA A 384 -9.49 -14.55 10.30
N VAL A 385 -8.62 -13.86 11.04
CA VAL A 385 -8.14 -14.29 12.37
C VAL A 385 -9.10 -13.88 13.50
N PRO A 386 -9.08 -14.57 14.65
CA PRO A 386 -9.83 -14.18 15.85
C PRO A 386 -9.46 -12.78 16.34
N ALA A 387 -10.40 -12.11 17.05
CA ALA A 387 -10.21 -10.74 17.52
C ALA A 387 -8.95 -10.56 18.40
N ILE A 388 -8.64 -11.52 19.25
CA ILE A 388 -7.47 -11.47 20.12
C ILE A 388 -6.16 -11.48 19.31
N ASP A 389 -6.08 -12.33 18.27
CA ASP A 389 -4.92 -12.40 17.38
C ASP A 389 -4.85 -11.16 16.49
N LEU A 390 -5.99 -10.70 15.95
CA LEU A 390 -6.04 -9.49 15.13
C LEU A 390 -5.55 -8.27 15.92
N THR A 391 -5.95 -8.12 17.17
CA THR A 391 -5.48 -7.03 18.04
C THR A 391 -3.97 -7.16 18.26
N ARG A 392 -3.49 -8.31 18.65
CA ARG A 392 -2.07 -8.55 18.90
C ARG A 392 -1.20 -8.30 17.67
N LEU A 393 -1.56 -8.86 16.51
CA LEU A 393 -0.84 -8.66 15.25
C LEU A 393 -0.97 -7.22 14.75
N GLY A 394 -2.17 -6.66 14.83
CA GLY A 394 -2.48 -5.31 14.36
C GLY A 394 -1.75 -4.22 15.15
N GLU A 395 -1.62 -4.35 16.48
CA GLU A 395 -0.87 -3.39 17.29
C GLU A 395 0.60 -3.33 16.89
N VAL A 396 1.20 -4.47 16.58
CA VAL A 396 2.59 -4.51 16.10
C VAL A 396 2.69 -3.95 14.68
N VAL A 397 1.86 -4.43 13.75
CA VAL A 397 1.91 -3.98 12.36
C VAL A 397 1.63 -2.49 12.21
N LYS A 398 0.69 -1.95 13.00
CA LYS A 398 0.37 -0.50 12.98
C LYS A 398 1.42 0.38 13.68
N GLY A 399 2.48 -0.20 14.24
CA GLY A 399 3.54 0.56 14.92
C GLY A 399 3.20 1.01 16.35
N ASN A 400 2.11 0.53 16.94
CA ASN A 400 1.71 0.87 18.32
C ASN A 400 2.52 0.06 19.35
N ALA A 401 2.85 -1.20 19.04
CA ALA A 401 3.76 -2.03 19.83
C ALA A 401 5.09 -2.19 19.06
N GLY A 402 6.19 -2.32 19.78
CA GLY A 402 7.50 -2.54 19.16
C GLY A 402 7.55 -3.88 18.42
N LEU A 403 8.10 -3.88 17.20
CA LEU A 403 8.49 -5.10 16.50
C LEU A 403 9.48 -5.88 17.37
N HIS A 404 9.36 -7.20 17.40
CA HIS A 404 10.41 -8.02 18.01
C HIS A 404 11.73 -7.74 17.31
N GLN A 405 12.66 -7.11 18.03
CA GLN A 405 14.02 -6.87 17.55
C GLN A 405 14.76 -8.19 17.53
N GLU A 406 14.78 -8.87 16.40
CA GLU A 406 15.89 -9.75 16.14
C GLU A 406 17.07 -8.85 15.77
N THR A 407 18.18 -8.99 16.49
CA THR A 407 19.45 -8.28 16.18
C THR A 407 19.74 -8.42 14.70
N PRO A 408 20.05 -7.31 13.99
CA PRO A 408 20.49 -7.38 12.61
C PRO A 408 21.67 -8.37 12.52
N PRO A 409 21.80 -9.15 11.45
CA PRO A 409 22.91 -10.09 11.31
C PRO A 409 24.20 -9.28 11.47
N LYS A 410 25.03 -9.65 12.44
CA LYS A 410 26.42 -9.19 12.46
C LYS A 410 27.05 -9.69 11.17
N ASN A 411 27.73 -8.77 10.48
CA ASN A 411 28.57 -9.12 9.35
C ASN A 411 29.42 -10.33 9.74
N ILE A 412 29.25 -11.42 9.00
CA ILE A 412 30.23 -12.53 9.05
C ILE A 412 31.39 -11.98 8.21
N GLU A 413 32.47 -11.57 8.93
CA GLU A 413 33.75 -11.26 8.33
C GLU A 413 34.31 -12.47 7.53
#